data_3d8d951181fd918db2fac07c378ede2b
#
_entry.id   3d8d951181fd918db2fac07c378ede2b
#
_cell.length_a   1.000
_cell.length_b   1.000
_cell.length_c   1.000
_cell.angle_alpha   90.00
_cell.angle_beta   90.00
_cell.angle_gamma   90.00
#
_symmetry.space_group_name_H-M   'P 1'
#
loop_
_entity.id
_entity.type
_entity.pdbx_description
1 polymer ?
#
loop_
_entity_poly.entity_id
_entity_poly.type
_entity_poly.pdbx_seq_one_letter_code
_entity_poly.pdbx_strand_id
1 'polypeptide(L)'
;MIGYERVRRVVLGTGDPTERKVRFMALLTSSLPKVGPRPVLAGGSAVEVYLDGVLRTGDMDVVYDVAALKRIVEAWRFELGGGLRSWINDELGLAIDMVGDKLNGSYDRVTTITTDYGPATIVGIEDLVLKRLASAKFWKVPTDLEQAFLLVRAQGDKIDWEYLEGEARKGDTSDLLRKLKGSLGSQGTQTRVRERRP
;
A
#
# COMPACT_ATOMS: atom_id res chain seq x y z
N MET A 1 -22.15 8.10 8.93
CA MET A 1 -20.72 8.03 9.34
C MET A 1 -20.60 7.11 10.55
N ILE A 2 -19.59 6.25 10.59
CA ILE A 2 -19.31 5.37 11.74
C ILE A 2 -18.79 6.22 12.91
N GLY A 3 -19.30 5.99 14.12
CA GLY A 3 -18.87 6.72 15.32
C GLY A 3 -17.52 6.25 15.85
N TYR A 4 -16.77 7.16 16.52
CA TYR A 4 -15.41 6.93 17.03
C TYR A 4 -15.28 5.68 17.90
N GLU A 5 -16.19 5.45 18.83
CA GLU A 5 -16.12 4.28 19.72
C GLU A 5 -16.13 2.92 18.98
N ARG A 6 -16.84 2.86 17.85
CA ARG A 6 -16.78 1.68 16.98
C ARG A 6 -15.44 1.57 16.28
N VAL A 7 -14.90 2.69 15.77
CA VAL A 7 -13.58 2.74 15.13
C VAL A 7 -12.53 2.26 16.12
N ARG A 8 -12.49 2.83 17.30
CA ARG A 8 -11.58 2.49 18.38
C ARG A 8 -11.62 0.98 18.70
N ARG A 9 -12.80 0.44 18.94
CA ARG A 9 -12.97 -0.98 19.27
C ARG A 9 -12.46 -1.90 18.16
N VAL A 10 -12.75 -1.57 16.90
CA VAL A 10 -12.35 -2.41 15.76
C VAL A 10 -10.86 -2.32 15.50
N VAL A 11 -10.30 -1.11 15.49
CA VAL A 11 -8.87 -0.87 15.22
C VAL A 11 -8.01 -1.46 16.32
N LEU A 12 -8.35 -1.24 17.59
CA LEU A 12 -7.62 -1.78 18.74
C LEU A 12 -7.94 -3.26 19.03
N GLY A 13 -8.93 -3.84 18.35
CA GLY A 13 -9.28 -5.26 18.47
C GLY A 13 -8.25 -6.22 17.89
N THR A 14 -7.11 -5.71 17.41
CA THR A 14 -5.94 -6.50 16.98
C THR A 14 -4.65 -5.90 17.53
N GLY A 15 -3.70 -6.77 17.85
CA GLY A 15 -2.33 -6.38 18.23
C GLY A 15 -1.43 -6.12 17.02
N ASP A 16 -1.83 -6.55 15.82
CA ASP A 16 -1.03 -6.40 14.61
C ASP A 16 -1.19 -4.99 13.99
N PRO A 17 -0.13 -4.19 13.88
CA PRO A 17 -0.18 -2.85 13.29
C PRO A 17 -0.62 -2.84 11.82
N THR A 18 -0.25 -3.84 11.03
CA THR A 18 -0.65 -3.95 9.62
C THR A 18 -2.15 -4.20 9.51
N GLU A 19 -2.67 -5.12 10.33
CA GLU A 19 -4.10 -5.40 10.38
C GLU A 19 -4.89 -4.18 10.86
N ARG A 20 -4.37 -3.39 11.81
CA ARG A 20 -5.00 -2.12 12.23
C ARG A 20 -5.23 -1.17 11.06
N LYS A 21 -4.23 -1.02 10.19
CA LYS A 21 -4.33 -0.18 8.99
C LYS A 21 -5.39 -0.68 8.01
N VAL A 22 -5.43 -1.98 7.77
CA VAL A 22 -6.45 -2.60 6.91
C VAL A 22 -7.86 -2.42 7.49
N ARG A 23 -8.06 -2.65 8.79
CA ARG A 23 -9.35 -2.43 9.47
C ARG A 23 -9.77 -0.97 9.43
N PHE A 24 -8.82 -0.05 9.62
CA PHE A 24 -9.08 1.38 9.51
C PHE A 24 -9.54 1.76 8.10
N MET A 25 -8.87 1.29 7.04
CA MET A 25 -9.28 1.53 5.65
C MET A 25 -10.66 0.96 5.34
N ALA A 26 -11.00 -0.21 5.88
CA ALA A 26 -12.33 -0.81 5.73
C ALA A 26 -13.43 0.04 6.38
N LEU A 27 -13.20 0.57 7.58
CA LEU A 27 -14.11 1.47 8.28
C LEU A 27 -14.24 2.82 7.55
N LEU A 28 -13.11 3.35 7.05
CA LEU A 28 -13.09 4.58 6.27
C LEU A 28 -13.96 4.43 5.02
N THR A 29 -13.75 3.36 4.25
CA THR A 29 -14.56 3.05 3.07
C THR A 29 -16.04 2.89 3.42
N SER A 30 -16.35 2.20 4.53
CA SER A 30 -17.71 1.96 4.99
C SER A 30 -18.41 3.22 5.53
N SER A 31 -17.66 4.28 5.84
CA SER A 31 -18.21 5.58 6.27
C SER A 31 -18.57 6.50 5.11
N LEU A 32 -18.24 6.11 3.89
CA LEU A 32 -18.48 6.87 2.67
C LEU A 32 -19.74 6.38 1.92
N PRO A 33 -20.29 7.17 1.00
CA PRO A 33 -21.36 6.73 0.13
C PRO A 33 -20.98 5.45 -0.63
N LYS A 34 -21.96 4.56 -0.86
CA LYS A 34 -21.71 3.28 -1.56
C LYS A 34 -21.32 3.45 -3.03
N VAL A 35 -21.62 4.60 -3.62
CA VAL A 35 -21.34 4.94 -5.02
C VAL A 35 -20.28 6.04 -5.07
N GLY A 36 -19.34 5.91 -5.98
CA GLY A 36 -18.25 6.87 -6.18
C GLY A 36 -16.86 6.29 -5.88
N PRO A 37 -15.81 7.11 -5.99
CA PRO A 37 -14.44 6.68 -5.74
C PRO A 37 -14.26 6.19 -4.30
N ARG A 38 -13.30 5.30 -4.10
CA ARG A 38 -12.95 4.73 -2.79
C ARG A 38 -11.61 5.28 -2.33
N PRO A 39 -11.40 5.44 -1.02
CA PRO A 39 -10.07 5.75 -0.51
C PRO A 39 -9.12 4.60 -0.82
N VAL A 40 -7.93 4.93 -1.28
CA VAL A 40 -6.89 3.96 -1.66
C VAL A 40 -5.69 4.12 -0.74
N LEU A 41 -5.29 3.05 -0.08
CA LEU A 41 -4.03 2.98 0.65
C LEU A 41 -2.89 2.86 -0.36
N ALA A 42 -1.88 3.71 -0.22
CA ALA A 42 -0.73 3.78 -1.10
C ALA A 42 0.59 3.75 -0.30
N GLY A 43 1.69 4.13 -0.94
CA GLY A 43 2.97 4.38 -0.30
C GLY A 43 3.56 3.20 0.46
N GLY A 44 4.22 3.52 1.57
CA GLY A 44 4.86 2.54 2.44
C GLY A 44 3.90 1.56 3.08
N SER A 45 2.72 2.03 3.49
CA SER A 45 1.70 1.17 4.09
C SER A 45 1.09 0.17 3.11
N ALA A 46 1.03 0.50 1.81
CA ALA A 46 0.66 -0.49 0.79
C ALA A 46 1.74 -1.58 0.65
N VAL A 47 3.04 -1.19 0.66
CA VAL A 47 4.15 -2.17 0.69
C VAL A 47 4.03 -3.08 1.90
N GLU A 48 3.80 -2.51 3.09
CA GLU A 48 3.62 -3.25 4.34
C GLU A 48 2.51 -4.31 4.22
N VAL A 49 1.35 -3.94 3.67
CA VAL A 49 0.22 -4.87 3.50
C VAL A 49 0.57 -5.98 2.50
N TYR A 50 1.17 -5.67 1.36
CA TYR A 50 1.56 -6.69 0.37
C TYR A 50 2.64 -7.66 0.87
N LEU A 51 3.45 -7.22 1.82
CA LEU A 51 4.53 -8.01 2.43
C LEU A 51 4.14 -8.59 3.81
N ASP A 52 2.87 -8.56 4.16
CA ASP A 52 2.32 -9.12 5.41
C ASP A 52 3.08 -8.64 6.66
N GLY A 53 3.37 -7.34 6.71
CA GLY A 53 4.03 -6.70 7.84
C GLY A 53 5.53 -6.93 7.97
N VAL A 54 6.19 -7.57 6.98
CA VAL A 54 7.66 -7.77 6.97
C VAL A 54 8.41 -6.45 6.98
N LEU A 55 7.89 -5.45 6.25
CA LEU A 55 8.36 -4.06 6.31
C LEU A 55 7.24 -3.22 6.95
N ARG A 56 7.59 -2.42 7.96
CA ARG A 56 6.63 -1.58 8.66
C ARG A 56 6.89 -0.11 8.42
N THR A 57 5.81 0.67 8.38
CA THR A 57 5.83 2.13 8.24
C THR A 57 5.07 2.78 9.37
N GLY A 58 5.41 4.04 9.69
CA GLY A 58 4.75 4.80 10.76
C GLY A 58 3.42 5.41 10.35
N ASP A 59 3.23 5.68 9.07
CA ASP A 59 2.13 6.44 8.49
C ASP A 59 1.37 5.66 7.42
N MET A 60 0.20 6.17 7.08
CA MET A 60 -0.68 5.65 6.04
C MET A 60 -0.86 6.72 4.96
N ASP A 61 -0.29 6.50 3.79
CA ASP A 61 -0.57 7.34 2.61
C ASP A 61 -1.97 7.02 2.07
N VAL A 62 -2.92 7.93 2.22
CA VAL A 62 -4.30 7.75 1.74
C VAL A 62 -4.60 8.70 0.60
N VAL A 63 -5.03 8.13 -0.53
CA VAL A 63 -5.49 8.85 -1.71
C VAL A 63 -7.00 8.90 -1.69
N TYR A 64 -7.57 10.09 -1.54
CA TYR A 64 -9.00 10.37 -1.60
C TYR A 64 -9.26 11.88 -1.58
N ASP A 65 -10.51 12.30 -1.77
CA ASP A 65 -10.93 13.69 -1.56
C ASP A 65 -10.49 14.18 -0.17
N VAL A 66 -9.58 15.15 -0.15
CA VAL A 66 -8.94 15.63 1.09
C VAL A 66 -9.96 16.25 2.04
N ALA A 67 -10.99 16.97 1.51
CA ALA A 67 -11.99 17.59 2.35
C ALA A 67 -12.93 16.57 2.99
N ALA A 68 -13.27 15.51 2.27
CA ALA A 68 -14.06 14.41 2.81
C ALA A 68 -13.28 13.61 3.85
N LEU A 69 -11.99 13.28 3.58
CA LEU A 69 -11.12 12.62 4.55
C LEU A 69 -10.98 13.43 5.84
N LYS A 70 -10.67 14.71 5.70
CA LYS A 70 -10.52 15.62 6.85
C LYS A 70 -11.74 15.54 7.77
N ARG A 71 -12.95 15.68 7.24
CA ARG A 71 -14.18 15.62 8.04
C ARG A 71 -14.33 14.30 8.80
N ILE A 72 -13.91 13.19 8.20
CA ILE A 72 -14.02 11.86 8.82
C ILE A 72 -12.98 11.70 9.93
N VAL A 73 -11.70 12.03 9.64
CA VAL A 73 -10.63 11.85 10.61
C VAL A 73 -10.79 12.78 11.82
N GLU A 74 -11.27 14.02 11.60
CA GLU A 74 -11.63 14.93 12.72
C GLU A 74 -12.74 14.34 13.59
N ALA A 75 -13.79 13.78 12.97
CA ALA A 75 -14.85 13.09 13.72
C ALA A 75 -14.35 11.83 14.45
N TRP A 76 -13.23 11.25 13.99
CA TRP A 76 -12.54 10.13 14.63
C TRP A 76 -11.37 10.56 15.52
N ARG A 77 -11.38 11.81 15.99
CA ARG A 77 -10.42 12.37 16.95
C ARG A 77 -8.97 12.32 16.50
N PHE A 78 -8.73 12.40 15.19
CA PHE A 78 -7.39 12.67 14.71
C PHE A 78 -7.09 14.16 14.85
N GLU A 79 -5.88 14.48 15.22
CA GLU A 79 -5.37 15.84 15.33
C GLU A 79 -4.38 16.12 14.20
N LEU A 80 -4.27 17.39 13.80
CA LEU A 80 -3.32 17.79 12.78
C LEU A 80 -1.90 17.59 13.30
N GLY A 81 -1.12 16.81 12.56
CA GLY A 81 0.28 16.54 12.84
C GLY A 81 1.23 17.65 12.38
N GLY A 82 2.50 17.33 12.19
CA GLY A 82 3.55 18.28 11.82
C GLY A 82 3.45 18.86 10.40
N GLY A 83 2.47 18.45 9.60
CA GLY A 83 2.24 18.92 8.22
C GLY A 83 0.78 19.22 7.96
N LEU A 84 0.49 20.03 6.92
CA LEU A 84 -0.89 20.46 6.57
C LEU A 84 -1.83 19.30 6.18
N ARG A 85 -1.31 18.13 5.89
CA ARG A 85 -2.06 16.96 5.41
C ARG A 85 -1.81 15.70 6.24
N SER A 86 -1.04 15.83 7.33
CA SER A 86 -0.72 14.75 8.24
C SER A 86 -1.64 14.80 9.46
N TRP A 87 -2.25 13.68 9.81
CA TRP A 87 -3.23 13.55 10.89
C TRP A 87 -2.85 12.38 11.77
N ILE A 88 -2.86 12.58 13.08
CA ILE A 88 -2.40 11.61 14.05
C ILE A 88 -3.50 11.31 15.08
N ASN A 89 -3.65 10.05 15.45
CA ASN A 89 -4.43 9.64 16.60
C ASN A 89 -3.59 8.67 17.44
N ASP A 90 -3.05 9.17 18.55
CA ASP A 90 -2.16 8.42 19.45
C ASP A 90 -2.88 7.24 20.11
N GLU A 91 -4.16 7.38 20.46
CA GLU A 91 -4.94 6.30 21.07
C GLU A 91 -5.07 5.11 20.12
N LEU A 92 -5.29 5.37 18.81
CA LEU A 92 -5.36 4.33 17.79
C LEU A 92 -3.97 3.85 17.35
N GLY A 93 -2.92 4.62 17.62
CA GLY A 93 -1.56 4.38 17.13
C GLY A 93 -1.49 4.49 15.60
N LEU A 94 -2.21 5.45 15.01
CA LEU A 94 -2.29 5.67 13.57
C LEU A 94 -1.90 7.10 13.20
N ALA A 95 -1.09 7.22 12.15
CA ALA A 95 -0.82 8.47 11.45
C ALA A 95 -1.27 8.33 9.98
N ILE A 96 -1.85 9.40 9.43
CA ILE A 96 -2.42 9.40 8.07
C ILE A 96 -1.88 10.61 7.34
N ASP A 97 -1.29 10.37 6.17
CA ASP A 97 -0.93 11.41 5.23
C ASP A 97 -1.93 11.42 4.06
N MET A 98 -2.62 12.54 3.89
CA MET A 98 -3.56 12.75 2.79
C MET A 98 -2.78 13.20 1.55
N VAL A 99 -2.33 12.23 0.75
CA VAL A 99 -1.38 12.47 -0.36
C VAL A 99 -2.00 13.06 -1.62
N GLY A 100 -3.33 13.13 -1.69
CA GLY A 100 -4.06 13.78 -2.78
C GLY A 100 -5.40 13.14 -3.09
N ASP A 101 -6.07 13.69 -4.11
CA ASP A 101 -7.39 13.27 -4.59
C ASP A 101 -7.34 12.34 -5.81
N LYS A 102 -6.17 12.18 -6.41
CA LYS A 102 -5.96 11.36 -7.60
C LYS A 102 -4.92 10.28 -7.35
N LEU A 103 -5.29 9.04 -7.66
CA LEU A 103 -4.36 7.92 -7.64
C LEU A 103 -3.33 8.08 -8.77
N ASN A 104 -2.06 7.99 -8.43
CA ASN A 104 -1.01 7.81 -9.42
C ASN A 104 -0.93 6.32 -9.78
N GLY A 105 -1.75 5.89 -10.73
CA GLY A 105 -1.99 4.51 -11.12
C GLY A 105 -3.42 4.33 -11.63
N SER A 106 -3.82 3.09 -11.87
CA SER A 106 -5.14 2.72 -12.39
C SER A 106 -6.11 2.33 -11.28
N TYR A 107 -7.28 2.96 -11.22
CA TYR A 107 -8.37 2.53 -10.33
C TYR A 107 -8.94 1.16 -10.70
N ASP A 108 -8.77 0.72 -11.94
CA ASP A 108 -9.23 -0.62 -12.39
C ASP A 108 -8.31 -1.75 -11.90
N ARG A 109 -7.11 -1.38 -11.38
CA ARG A 109 -6.10 -2.33 -10.90
C ARG A 109 -5.90 -2.33 -9.40
N VAL A 110 -6.69 -1.56 -8.66
CA VAL A 110 -6.61 -1.56 -7.20
C VAL A 110 -6.94 -2.94 -6.64
N THR A 111 -6.25 -3.32 -5.58
CA THR A 111 -6.56 -4.54 -4.84
C THR A 111 -7.57 -4.23 -3.75
N THR A 112 -8.63 -5.04 -3.65
CA THR A 112 -9.62 -4.93 -2.59
C THR A 112 -9.51 -6.10 -1.63
N ILE A 113 -9.25 -5.81 -0.35
CA ILE A 113 -9.29 -6.78 0.73
C ILE A 113 -10.67 -6.72 1.38
N THR A 114 -11.40 -7.82 1.35
CA THR A 114 -12.69 -7.94 2.05
C THR A 114 -12.46 -8.27 3.52
N THR A 115 -13.04 -7.47 4.40
CA THR A 115 -12.99 -7.68 5.85
C THR A 115 -14.40 -7.70 6.44
N ASP A 116 -14.55 -8.13 7.69
CA ASP A 116 -15.83 -8.08 8.43
C ASP A 116 -16.35 -6.65 8.64
N TYR A 117 -15.49 -5.64 8.41
CA TYR A 117 -15.80 -4.22 8.62
C TYR A 117 -16.07 -3.47 7.32
N GLY A 118 -15.94 -4.15 6.18
CA GLY A 118 -16.08 -3.60 4.83
C GLY A 118 -14.83 -3.82 3.97
N PRO A 119 -14.82 -3.28 2.75
CA PRO A 119 -13.67 -3.40 1.85
C PRO A 119 -12.59 -2.39 2.20
N ALA A 120 -11.33 -2.82 2.19
CA ALA A 120 -10.14 -1.98 2.21
C ALA A 120 -9.51 -1.99 0.81
N THR A 121 -9.30 -0.83 0.22
CA THR A 121 -8.74 -0.70 -1.14
C THR A 121 -7.29 -0.26 -1.07
N ILE A 122 -6.43 -0.94 -1.82
CA ILE A 122 -4.99 -0.73 -1.86
C ILE A 122 -4.57 -0.49 -3.30
N VAL A 123 -3.60 0.38 -3.55
CA VAL A 123 -3.02 0.58 -4.88
C VAL A 123 -2.58 -0.75 -5.51
N GLY A 124 -2.79 -0.93 -6.81
CA GLY A 124 -2.40 -2.14 -7.52
C GLY A 124 -0.91 -2.45 -7.37
N ILE A 125 -0.58 -3.74 -7.30
CA ILE A 125 0.79 -4.19 -7.08
C ILE A 125 1.74 -3.69 -8.17
N GLU A 126 1.31 -3.70 -9.43
CA GLU A 126 2.11 -3.23 -10.56
C GLU A 126 2.40 -1.74 -10.45
N ASP A 127 1.39 -0.92 -10.15
CA ASP A 127 1.54 0.53 -10.00
C ASP A 127 2.44 0.87 -8.81
N LEU A 128 2.35 0.09 -7.73
CA LEU A 128 3.22 0.23 -6.57
C LEU A 128 4.68 -0.09 -6.93
N VAL A 129 4.93 -1.19 -7.64
CA VAL A 129 6.26 -1.57 -8.14
C VAL A 129 6.82 -0.48 -9.05
N LEU A 130 6.03 0.01 -10.03
CA LEU A 130 6.44 1.08 -10.94
C LEU A 130 6.84 2.34 -10.19
N LYS A 131 6.07 2.74 -9.18
CA LYS A 131 6.37 3.89 -8.34
C LYS A 131 7.69 3.72 -7.59
N ARG A 132 7.97 2.53 -7.05
CA ARG A 132 9.25 2.22 -6.38
C ARG A 132 10.43 2.25 -7.35
N LEU A 133 10.27 1.69 -8.55
CA LEU A 133 11.31 1.75 -9.58
C LEU A 133 11.60 3.19 -10.02
N ALA A 134 10.57 4.00 -10.23
CA ALA A 134 10.71 5.42 -10.57
C ALA A 134 11.44 6.19 -9.45
N SER A 135 11.07 5.99 -8.20
CA SER A 135 11.72 6.59 -7.05
C SER A 135 13.21 6.21 -6.97
N ALA A 136 13.51 4.93 -7.11
CA ALA A 136 14.89 4.44 -7.11
C ALA A 136 15.71 5.04 -8.26
N LYS A 137 15.12 5.17 -9.46
CA LYS A 137 15.82 5.69 -10.65
C LYS A 137 16.05 7.19 -10.60
N PHE A 138 14.98 7.96 -10.36
CA PHE A 138 14.99 9.42 -10.54
C PHE A 138 15.34 10.17 -9.26
N TRP A 139 14.91 9.68 -8.09
CA TRP A 139 15.23 10.32 -6.80
C TRP A 139 16.35 9.61 -6.03
N LYS A 140 16.94 8.56 -6.62
CA LYS A 140 18.09 7.84 -6.03
C LYS A 140 17.81 7.30 -4.63
N VAL A 141 16.61 6.74 -4.41
CA VAL A 141 16.21 6.11 -3.15
C VAL A 141 16.48 4.60 -3.23
N PRO A 142 17.61 4.09 -2.71
CA PRO A 142 17.99 2.68 -2.86
C PRO A 142 17.00 1.71 -2.22
N THR A 143 16.42 2.09 -1.08
CA THR A 143 15.44 1.28 -0.34
C THR A 143 14.17 1.01 -1.16
N ASP A 144 13.81 1.90 -2.10
CA ASP A 144 12.66 1.69 -2.97
C ASP A 144 12.90 0.59 -4.01
N LEU A 145 14.16 0.43 -4.48
CA LEU A 145 14.52 -0.70 -5.33
C LEU A 145 14.43 -2.03 -4.58
N GLU A 146 14.86 -2.06 -3.33
CA GLU A 146 14.75 -3.24 -2.46
C GLU A 146 13.27 -3.59 -2.20
N GLN A 147 12.44 -2.59 -1.94
CA GLN A 147 10.99 -2.79 -1.78
C GLN A 147 10.35 -3.34 -3.06
N ALA A 148 10.70 -2.79 -4.24
CA ALA A 148 10.22 -3.32 -5.53
C ALA A 148 10.62 -4.80 -5.70
N PHE A 149 11.84 -5.17 -5.34
CA PHE A 149 12.30 -6.56 -5.39
C PHE A 149 11.48 -7.46 -4.46
N LEU A 150 11.27 -7.06 -3.21
CA LEU A 150 10.49 -7.82 -2.23
C LEU A 150 9.03 -8.00 -2.67
N LEU A 151 8.41 -6.93 -3.19
CA LEU A 151 7.04 -6.97 -3.72
C LEU A 151 6.91 -7.98 -4.85
N VAL A 152 7.79 -7.93 -5.84
CA VAL A 152 7.75 -8.86 -6.98
C VAL A 152 8.07 -10.29 -6.53
N ARG A 153 8.96 -10.48 -5.57
CA ARG A 153 9.26 -11.80 -5.02
C ARG A 153 8.08 -12.40 -4.25
N ALA A 154 7.36 -11.59 -3.49
CA ALA A 154 6.23 -12.04 -2.68
C ALA A 154 4.93 -12.24 -3.48
N GLN A 155 4.73 -11.47 -4.56
CA GLN A 155 3.48 -11.41 -5.30
C GLN A 155 3.63 -11.74 -6.80
N GLY A 156 4.80 -12.24 -7.23
CA GLY A 156 5.15 -12.39 -8.64
C GLY A 156 4.21 -13.28 -9.47
N ASP A 157 3.54 -14.24 -8.84
CA ASP A 157 2.51 -15.09 -9.43
C ASP A 157 1.19 -14.36 -9.71
N LYS A 158 0.97 -13.19 -9.09
CA LYS A 158 -0.22 -12.35 -9.25
C LYS A 158 0.02 -11.14 -10.15
N ILE A 159 1.28 -10.88 -10.53
CA ILE A 159 1.65 -9.71 -11.34
C ILE A 159 1.26 -9.91 -12.79
N ASP A 160 0.55 -8.94 -13.35
CA ASP A 160 0.37 -8.77 -14.79
C ASP A 160 1.65 -8.18 -15.39
N TRP A 161 2.52 -9.07 -15.84
CA TRP A 161 3.82 -8.69 -16.40
C TRP A 161 3.71 -7.89 -17.69
N GLU A 162 2.69 -8.12 -18.51
CA GLU A 162 2.49 -7.37 -19.75
C GLU A 162 2.19 -5.91 -19.46
N TYR A 163 1.29 -5.67 -18.52
CA TYR A 163 0.98 -4.32 -18.05
C TYR A 163 2.22 -3.66 -17.41
N LEU A 164 2.88 -4.36 -16.48
CA LEU A 164 4.04 -3.83 -15.77
C LEU A 164 5.17 -3.44 -16.74
N GLU A 165 5.47 -4.27 -17.73
CA GLU A 165 6.49 -3.99 -18.75
C GLU A 165 6.07 -2.85 -19.68
N GLY A 166 4.79 -2.78 -20.03
CA GLY A 166 4.22 -1.70 -20.82
C GLY A 166 4.38 -0.35 -20.16
N GLU A 167 3.97 -0.25 -18.90
CA GLU A 167 4.07 1.00 -18.11
C GLU A 167 5.53 1.34 -17.75
N ALA A 168 6.38 0.34 -17.49
CA ALA A 168 7.80 0.57 -17.25
C ALA A 168 8.52 1.19 -18.47
N ARG A 169 8.09 0.84 -19.70
CA ARG A 169 8.60 1.49 -20.93
C ARG A 169 8.18 2.96 -20.99
N LYS A 170 6.92 3.27 -20.72
CA LYS A 170 6.41 4.64 -20.73
C LYS A 170 7.08 5.50 -19.64
N GLY A 171 7.31 4.94 -18.46
CA GLY A 171 7.93 5.59 -17.31
C GLY A 171 9.46 5.55 -17.30
N ASP A 172 10.13 5.07 -18.38
CA ASP A 172 11.60 4.94 -18.47
C ASP A 172 12.21 4.18 -17.29
N THR A 173 11.59 3.10 -16.83
CA THR A 173 12.10 2.25 -15.73
C THR A 173 12.39 0.80 -16.17
N SER A 174 12.34 0.52 -17.47
CA SER A 174 12.53 -0.84 -18.03
C SER A 174 13.89 -1.47 -17.70
N ASP A 175 14.92 -0.66 -17.57
CA ASP A 175 16.27 -1.10 -17.20
C ASP A 175 16.30 -1.68 -15.78
N LEU A 176 15.67 -1.01 -14.82
CA LEU A 176 15.53 -1.50 -13.45
C LEU A 176 14.60 -2.72 -13.36
N LEU A 177 13.47 -2.70 -14.06
CA LEU A 177 12.56 -3.85 -14.11
C LEU A 177 13.24 -5.10 -14.66
N ARG A 178 14.08 -4.96 -15.70
CA ARG A 178 14.83 -6.09 -16.28
C ARG A 178 15.85 -6.65 -15.27
N LYS A 179 16.57 -5.80 -14.54
CA LYS A 179 17.49 -6.22 -13.48
C LYS A 179 16.74 -6.99 -12.39
N LEU A 180 15.58 -6.49 -11.99
CA LEU A 180 14.73 -7.11 -10.99
C LEU A 180 14.27 -8.51 -11.45
N LYS A 181 13.76 -8.66 -12.69
CA LYS A 181 13.40 -9.98 -13.26
C LYS A 181 14.58 -10.95 -13.32
N GLY A 182 15.75 -10.50 -13.74
CA GLY A 182 16.96 -11.31 -13.81
C GLY A 182 17.40 -11.87 -12.44
N SER A 183 17.24 -11.08 -11.38
CA SER A 183 17.58 -11.52 -10.02
C SER A 183 16.62 -12.56 -9.43
N LEU A 184 15.37 -12.60 -9.88
CA LEU A 184 14.41 -13.64 -9.50
C LEU A 184 14.75 -15.00 -10.13
N GLY A 185 15.18 -14.99 -11.41
CA GLY A 185 15.53 -16.21 -12.13
C GLY A 185 16.79 -16.92 -11.59
N SER A 186 17.76 -16.16 -11.09
CA SER A 186 19.04 -16.70 -10.59
C SER A 186 18.93 -17.44 -9.24
N GLN A 187 17.93 -17.14 -8.42
CA GLN A 187 17.72 -17.81 -7.13
C GLN A 187 16.95 -19.14 -7.26
N GLY A 188 16.13 -19.31 -8.30
CA GLY A 188 15.42 -20.58 -8.56
C GLY A 188 16.35 -21.75 -8.90
N THR A 189 17.59 -21.48 -9.34
CA THR A 189 18.57 -22.50 -9.71
C THR A 189 19.37 -23.01 -8.50
N GLN A 190 19.52 -22.22 -7.44
CA GLN A 190 20.29 -22.65 -6.25
C GLN A 190 19.51 -23.59 -5.31
N THR A 191 18.20 -23.54 -5.30
CA THR A 191 17.37 -24.41 -4.43
C THR A 191 17.27 -25.84 -5.01
N ARG A 192 17.43 -26.05 -6.31
CA ARG A 192 17.39 -27.38 -6.95
C ARG A 192 18.68 -28.19 -6.80
N VAL A 193 19.80 -27.60 -6.37
CA VAL A 193 21.09 -28.30 -6.26
C VAL A 193 21.32 -28.95 -4.88
N ARG A 194 20.51 -28.62 -3.85
CA ARG A 194 20.67 -29.17 -2.50
C ARG A 194 19.92 -30.47 -2.20
N GLU A 195 19.10 -30.98 -3.14
CA GLU A 195 18.33 -32.22 -2.92
C GLU A 195 18.95 -33.47 -3.59
N ARG A 196 20.21 -33.44 -4.01
CA ARG A 196 20.88 -34.67 -4.52
C ARG A 196 22.20 -34.87 -3.82
N ARG A 197 22.15 -35.52 -2.68
CA ARG A 197 23.22 -36.44 -2.24
C ARG A 197 22.63 -37.62 -1.46
N PRO A 198 23.16 -38.82 -1.74
CA PRO A 198 22.62 -40.11 -1.27
C PRO A 198 22.77 -40.31 0.23
#